data_ef081738d69774a4aa6ffd54bff8ea0a
#
_entry.id   ef081738d69774a4aa6ffd54bff8ea0a
#
_cell.length_a   1.000
_cell.length_b   1.000
_cell.length_c   1.000
_cell.angle_alpha   90.00
_cell.angle_beta   90.00
_cell.angle_gamma   90.00
#
_symmetry.space_group_name_H-M   'P 1'
#
loop_
_entity.id
_entity.type
_entity.pdbx_description
1 polymer ?
#
loop_
_entity_poly.entity_id
_entity_poly.type
_entity_poly.pdbx_seq_one_letter_code
_entity_poly.pdbx_strand_id
1 'polypeptide(L)'
;MKARYVTNTYQITDKYANLLLNAKNAKVKIEPSNDDSTTLVVVEKKRNPYTFFIQDNKLTIQLAKTSWCHFLKIGIDHSEIKLRVPQSTLEEIWIMSNIGYIDIASIVCNGVMNIQTNTGKVNVENVSCKNFYLKGNTGAILLSNLVSKENVSIRCNTGKVQLNNCIAPEIFVKTNTGNVCGRLPSNVVFTVRVNTGKIDVPNVPIGEAVGGRCEIKTNTGSIKFE
;
A
#
# COMPACT_ATOMS: atom_id res chain seq x y z
N MET A 1 19.70 25.47 11.04
CA MET A 1 18.56 25.40 11.99
C MET A 1 17.93 24.02 11.90
N LYS A 2 17.95 23.20 12.96
CA LYS A 2 17.33 21.87 12.96
C LYS A 2 15.81 22.02 12.87
N ALA A 3 15.17 21.21 12.05
CA ALA A 3 13.70 21.19 11.97
C ALA A 3 13.13 20.74 13.33
N ARG A 4 12.19 21.50 13.87
CA ARG A 4 11.52 21.14 15.13
C ARG A 4 10.28 20.33 14.80
N TYR A 5 10.24 19.09 15.25
CA TYR A 5 9.08 18.20 15.14
C TYR A 5 8.18 18.37 16.36
N VAL A 6 6.89 18.21 16.13
CA VAL A 6 5.84 18.16 17.16
C VAL A 6 4.99 16.93 16.92
N THR A 7 4.43 16.39 17.98
CA THR A 7 3.47 15.28 17.90
C THR A 7 2.10 15.80 18.28
N ASN A 8 1.13 15.58 17.40
CA ASN A 8 -0.26 15.92 17.62
C ASN A 8 -1.11 14.66 17.54
N THR A 9 -2.12 14.57 18.42
CA THR A 9 -3.08 13.46 18.42
C THR A 9 -4.48 14.04 18.30
N TYR A 10 -5.25 13.48 17.38
CA TYR A 10 -6.62 13.88 17.10
C TYR A 10 -7.54 12.67 17.20
N GLN A 11 -8.69 12.87 17.86
CA GLN A 11 -9.79 11.92 17.85
C GLN A 11 -10.85 12.42 16.86
N ILE A 12 -11.16 11.61 15.87
CA ILE A 12 -12.13 11.91 14.82
C ILE A 12 -13.32 10.98 15.03
N THR A 13 -14.42 11.56 15.47
CA THR A 13 -15.68 10.85 15.78
C THR A 13 -16.70 10.92 14.65
N ASP A 14 -16.48 11.85 13.71
CA ASP A 14 -17.34 11.98 12.53
C ASP A 14 -17.18 10.75 11.63
N LYS A 15 -18.30 10.26 11.12
CA LYS A 15 -18.31 9.09 10.22
C LYS A 15 -17.83 9.44 8.82
N TYR A 16 -17.12 8.52 8.22
CA TYR A 16 -16.71 8.55 6.81
C TYR A 16 -16.57 7.12 6.30
N ALA A 17 -16.72 6.93 5.00
CA ALA A 17 -16.51 5.64 4.34
C ALA A 17 -15.26 5.63 3.45
N ASN A 18 -14.71 6.79 3.10
CA ASN A 18 -13.59 6.91 2.19
C ASN A 18 -12.40 7.59 2.90
N LEU A 19 -11.20 7.06 2.71
CA LEU A 19 -9.96 7.61 3.23
C LEU A 19 -9.05 8.05 2.06
N LEU A 20 -8.66 9.32 2.06
CA LEU A 20 -7.64 9.87 1.18
C LEU A 20 -6.46 10.39 2.01
N LEU A 21 -5.33 9.70 1.93
CA LEU A 21 -4.11 10.07 2.63
C LEU A 21 -3.01 10.49 1.65
N ASN A 22 -2.66 11.77 1.64
CA ASN A 22 -1.50 12.30 0.92
C ASN A 22 -0.34 12.53 1.89
N ALA A 23 0.46 11.50 2.07
CA ALA A 23 1.52 11.47 3.09
C ALA A 23 2.79 12.23 2.70
N LYS A 24 2.95 12.58 1.40
CA LYS A 24 4.21 13.18 0.89
C LYS A 24 5.42 12.32 1.27
N ASN A 25 6.19 12.73 2.28
CA ASN A 25 7.43 12.07 2.71
C ASN A 25 7.32 11.45 4.12
N ALA A 26 6.12 11.42 4.70
CA ALA A 26 5.92 10.80 6.01
C ALA A 26 5.92 9.28 5.93
N LYS A 27 6.36 8.64 7.00
CA LYS A 27 6.04 7.23 7.24
C LYS A 27 4.54 7.12 7.53
N VAL A 28 3.91 6.11 6.98
CA VAL A 28 2.49 5.84 7.18
C VAL A 28 2.33 4.52 7.87
N LYS A 29 1.53 4.51 8.93
CA LYS A 29 1.05 3.29 9.58
C LYS A 29 -0.48 3.35 9.69
N ILE A 30 -1.16 2.33 9.17
CA ILE A 30 -2.61 2.20 9.29
C ILE A 30 -2.92 0.87 9.97
N GLU A 31 -3.64 0.95 11.07
CA GLU A 31 -4.04 -0.21 11.88
C GLU A 31 -5.52 -0.06 12.31
N PRO A 32 -6.18 -1.14 12.72
CA PRO A 32 -7.57 -1.05 13.19
C PRO A 32 -7.67 -0.25 14.47
N SER A 33 -8.79 0.44 14.64
CA SER A 33 -9.22 0.98 15.93
C SER A 33 -9.91 -0.11 16.74
N ASN A 34 -9.86 0.03 18.06
CA ASN A 34 -10.60 -0.83 18.99
C ASN A 34 -12.06 -0.36 19.20
N ASP A 35 -12.38 0.81 18.68
CA ASP A 35 -13.70 1.45 18.79
C ASP A 35 -14.12 2.03 17.42
N ASP A 36 -15.28 2.67 17.39
CA ASP A 36 -15.84 3.27 16.17
C ASP A 36 -15.24 4.66 15.84
N SER A 37 -14.21 5.09 16.57
CA SER A 37 -13.54 6.37 16.31
C SER A 37 -12.24 6.19 15.55
N THR A 38 -11.80 7.25 14.86
CA THR A 38 -10.50 7.29 14.22
C THR A 38 -9.52 8.07 15.09
N THR A 39 -8.39 7.45 15.42
CA THR A 39 -7.28 8.15 16.06
C THR A 39 -6.22 8.48 15.03
N LEU A 40 -5.91 9.77 14.87
CA LEU A 40 -4.84 10.27 14.02
C LEU A 40 -3.70 10.81 14.90
N VAL A 41 -2.54 10.16 14.84
CA VAL A 41 -1.30 10.66 15.47
C VAL A 41 -0.35 11.10 14.38
N VAL A 42 0.09 12.36 14.44
CA VAL A 42 0.99 12.94 13.44
C VAL A 42 2.24 13.47 14.12
N VAL A 43 3.40 12.96 13.68
CA VAL A 43 4.70 13.57 13.98
C VAL A 43 5.08 14.44 12.79
N GLU A 44 5.15 15.74 12.97
CA GLU A 44 5.25 16.69 11.86
C GLU A 44 6.18 17.87 12.16
N LYS A 45 6.64 18.51 11.10
CA LYS A 45 7.41 19.75 11.22
C LYS A 45 6.47 20.90 11.61
N LYS A 46 6.75 21.61 12.70
CA LYS A 46 5.94 22.72 13.18
C LYS A 46 5.60 23.76 12.09
N ARG A 47 6.46 23.93 11.10
CA ARG A 47 6.26 24.91 10.00
C ARG A 47 5.53 24.33 8.77
N ASN A 48 5.23 23.04 8.78
CA ASN A 48 4.59 22.36 7.67
C ASN A 48 3.68 21.24 8.21
N PRO A 49 2.58 21.63 8.89
CA PRO A 49 1.68 20.68 9.54
C PRO A 49 0.85 19.92 8.52
N TYR A 50 0.36 18.77 8.94
CA TYR A 50 -0.72 18.08 8.25
C TYR A 50 -2.06 18.67 8.66
N THR A 51 -2.98 18.71 7.71
CA THR A 51 -4.38 19.05 7.94
C THR A 51 -5.26 17.89 7.59
N PHE A 52 -6.40 17.81 8.26
CA PHE A 52 -7.42 16.83 7.91
C PHE A 52 -8.80 17.48 7.93
N PHE A 53 -9.70 16.94 7.14
CA PHE A 53 -11.09 17.36 7.07
C PHE A 53 -11.95 16.21 6.52
N ILE A 54 -13.23 16.23 6.85
CA ILE A 54 -14.23 15.31 6.30
C ILE A 54 -15.16 16.11 5.40
N GLN A 55 -15.29 15.66 4.18
CA GLN A 55 -16.21 16.21 3.19
C GLN A 55 -16.69 15.07 2.28
N ASP A 56 -17.97 15.09 1.92
CA ASP A 56 -18.57 14.10 1.03
C ASP A 56 -18.28 12.65 1.46
N ASN A 57 -18.45 12.35 2.75
CA ASN A 57 -18.18 11.04 3.36
C ASN A 57 -16.72 10.56 3.20
N LYS A 58 -15.78 11.49 3.06
CA LYS A 58 -14.35 11.22 2.85
C LYS A 58 -13.48 11.96 3.86
N LEU A 59 -12.70 11.21 4.64
CA LEU A 59 -11.61 11.76 5.44
C LEU A 59 -10.40 12.01 4.54
N THR A 60 -9.99 13.27 4.42
CA THR A 60 -8.79 13.66 3.68
C THR A 60 -7.72 14.12 4.66
N ILE A 61 -6.52 13.55 4.56
CA ILE A 61 -5.34 13.94 5.35
C ILE A 61 -4.23 14.33 4.37
N GLN A 62 -3.72 15.56 4.50
CA GLN A 62 -2.69 16.08 3.61
C GLN A 62 -1.85 17.16 4.29
N LEU A 63 -0.69 17.47 3.73
CA LEU A 63 0.07 18.64 4.16
C LEU A 63 -0.72 19.93 3.91
N ALA A 64 -0.73 20.84 4.87
CA ALA A 64 -1.26 22.18 4.68
C ALA A 64 -0.58 22.84 3.48
N LYS A 65 -1.36 23.58 2.67
CA LYS A 65 -0.80 24.35 1.57
C LYS A 65 0.10 25.45 2.15
N THR A 66 1.40 25.25 2.10
CA THR A 66 2.39 26.27 2.46
C THR A 66 2.79 27.06 1.22
N SER A 67 3.00 28.35 1.41
CA SER A 67 3.44 29.30 0.38
C SER A 67 4.67 28.80 -0.40
N TRP A 68 4.78 29.19 -1.63
CA TRP A 68 5.65 28.73 -2.73
C TRP A 68 7.18 28.69 -2.48
N CYS A 69 7.69 29.03 -1.31
CA CYS A 69 9.13 29.28 -1.10
C CYS A 69 9.97 28.10 -0.59
N HIS A 70 9.51 26.84 -0.64
CA HIS A 70 10.25 25.72 -0.02
C HIS A 70 10.72 24.60 -0.97
N PHE A 71 10.98 24.89 -2.22
CA PHE A 71 11.44 23.89 -3.21
C PHE A 71 12.87 23.34 -2.98
N LEU A 72 13.67 23.85 -2.04
CA LEU A 72 15.11 23.55 -1.96
C LEU A 72 15.61 22.98 -0.63
N LYS A 73 14.78 22.38 0.22
CA LYS A 73 15.31 21.68 1.40
C LYS A 73 15.28 20.17 1.22
N ILE A 74 16.36 19.65 0.62
CA ILE A 74 16.72 18.24 0.66
C ILE A 74 17.15 17.94 2.10
N GLY A 75 16.32 17.24 2.86
CA GLY A 75 16.62 16.77 4.21
C GLY A 75 15.77 15.54 4.51
N ILE A 76 16.31 14.65 5.33
CA ILE A 76 15.58 13.48 5.81
C ILE A 76 14.32 13.97 6.54
N ASP A 77 13.17 13.53 6.10
CA ASP A 77 11.90 13.83 6.75
C ASP A 77 11.57 12.72 7.75
N HIS A 78 11.43 13.10 9.03
CA HIS A 78 11.05 12.20 10.12
C HIS A 78 9.57 12.31 10.46
N SER A 79 8.76 12.86 9.56
CA SER A 79 7.31 12.91 9.73
C SER A 79 6.73 11.51 9.72
N GLU A 80 5.73 11.31 10.57
CA GLU A 80 5.01 10.04 10.69
C GLU A 80 3.52 10.29 10.83
N ILE A 81 2.72 9.50 10.15
CA ILE A 81 1.26 9.48 10.26
C ILE A 81 0.86 8.08 10.71
N LYS A 82 0.35 8.00 11.93
CA LYS A 82 -0.26 6.78 12.45
C LYS A 82 -1.76 6.97 12.54
N LEU A 83 -2.49 6.11 11.85
CA LEU A 83 -3.93 6.15 11.75
C LEU A 83 -4.51 4.84 12.26
N ARG A 84 -5.38 4.93 13.27
CA ARG A 84 -6.24 3.83 13.69
C ARG A 84 -7.63 4.10 13.16
N VAL A 85 -8.16 3.18 12.39
CA VAL A 85 -9.43 3.37 11.68
C VAL A 85 -10.46 2.33 12.11
N PRO A 86 -11.75 2.67 12.20
CA PRO A 86 -12.80 1.69 12.43
C PRO A 86 -12.87 0.70 11.29
N GLN A 87 -13.06 -0.57 11.60
CA GLN A 87 -13.01 -1.65 10.61
C GLN A 87 -14.28 -1.78 9.75
N SER A 88 -15.40 -1.28 10.24
CA SER A 88 -16.72 -1.65 9.72
C SER A 88 -17.24 -0.82 8.55
N THR A 89 -16.54 0.23 8.14
CA THR A 89 -17.14 1.27 7.28
C THR A 89 -16.32 1.73 6.09
N LEU A 90 -15.11 1.20 5.87
CA LEU A 90 -14.25 1.70 4.81
C LEU A 90 -14.61 1.08 3.46
N GLU A 91 -15.05 1.94 2.53
CA GLU A 91 -15.34 1.57 1.14
C GLU A 91 -14.14 1.82 0.22
N GLU A 92 -13.44 2.94 0.41
CA GLU A 92 -12.26 3.26 -0.38
C GLU A 92 -11.11 3.76 0.49
N ILE A 93 -9.91 3.27 0.17
CA ILE A 93 -8.66 3.72 0.79
C ILE A 93 -7.69 4.12 -0.33
N TRP A 94 -7.34 5.40 -0.35
CA TRP A 94 -6.36 5.96 -1.28
C TRP A 94 -5.17 6.51 -0.50
N ILE A 95 -3.98 5.98 -0.77
CA ILE A 95 -2.74 6.41 -0.13
C ILE A 95 -1.76 6.85 -1.20
N MET A 96 -1.30 8.08 -1.10
CA MET A 96 -0.27 8.64 -1.96
C MET A 96 0.95 9.05 -1.11
N SER A 97 2.11 8.52 -1.46
CA SER A 97 3.39 8.87 -0.83
C SER A 97 4.43 9.19 -1.90
N ASN A 98 5.29 10.15 -1.63
CA ASN A 98 6.44 10.38 -2.49
C ASN A 98 7.65 9.58 -1.99
N ILE A 99 8.02 9.77 -0.71
CA ILE A 99 9.15 9.04 -0.09
C ILE A 99 8.69 8.58 1.28
N GLY A 100 8.82 7.29 1.58
CA GLY A 100 8.49 6.82 2.93
C GLY A 100 8.20 5.33 3.00
N TYR A 101 7.88 4.90 4.17
CA TYR A 101 7.43 3.55 4.47
C TYR A 101 5.92 3.56 4.67
N ILE A 102 5.23 2.67 4.00
CA ILE A 102 3.79 2.47 4.17
C ILE A 102 3.59 1.10 4.79
N ASP A 103 2.93 1.07 5.93
CA ASP A 103 2.62 -0.14 6.70
C ASP A 103 1.12 -0.18 6.98
N ILE A 104 0.44 -1.19 6.46
CA ILE A 104 -1.00 -1.37 6.61
C ILE A 104 -1.24 -2.75 7.17
N ALA A 105 -1.87 -2.84 8.31
CA ALA A 105 -2.11 -4.11 8.96
C ALA A 105 -3.56 -4.28 9.43
N SER A 106 -4.12 -5.45 9.17
CA SER A 106 -5.42 -5.91 9.69
C SER A 106 -6.59 -4.97 9.33
N ILE A 107 -6.66 -4.54 8.07
CA ILE A 107 -7.69 -3.62 7.58
C ILE A 107 -8.69 -4.36 6.68
N VAL A 108 -9.96 -4.06 6.89
CA VAL A 108 -11.05 -4.45 6.00
C VAL A 108 -11.52 -3.21 5.22
N CYS A 109 -11.48 -3.31 3.88
CA CYS A 109 -11.98 -2.31 2.95
C CYS A 109 -13.00 -2.97 2.02
N ASN A 110 -14.27 -2.55 2.06
CA ASN A 110 -15.32 -3.21 1.30
C ASN A 110 -15.21 -2.99 -0.22
N GLY A 111 -14.54 -1.93 -0.64
CA GLY A 111 -14.33 -1.57 -2.04
C GLY A 111 -12.86 -1.56 -2.44
N VAL A 112 -12.34 -0.41 -2.83
CA VAL A 112 -11.03 -0.26 -3.46
C VAL A 112 -9.96 0.20 -2.48
N MET A 113 -8.85 -0.54 -2.44
CA MET A 113 -7.60 -0.07 -1.82
C MET A 113 -6.59 0.29 -2.91
N ASN A 114 -6.19 1.54 -2.97
CA ASN A 114 -5.23 2.06 -3.94
C ASN A 114 -4.03 2.71 -3.24
N ILE A 115 -2.84 2.20 -3.51
CA ILE A 115 -1.59 2.70 -2.94
C ILE A 115 -0.68 3.17 -4.07
N GLN A 116 -0.21 4.41 -3.98
CA GLN A 116 0.76 4.96 -4.91
C GLN A 116 1.97 5.50 -4.14
N THR A 117 3.15 5.01 -4.51
CA THR A 117 4.41 5.49 -3.91
C THR A 117 5.46 5.72 -4.98
N ASN A 118 6.29 6.75 -4.80
CA ASN A 118 7.43 6.93 -5.69
C ASN A 118 8.66 6.17 -5.15
N THR A 119 9.03 6.38 -3.89
CA THR A 119 10.20 5.71 -3.30
C THR A 119 9.90 5.24 -1.89
N GLY A 120 10.08 3.95 -1.63
CA GLY A 120 9.92 3.43 -0.28
C GLY A 120 9.45 1.97 -0.25
N LYS A 121 9.38 1.45 0.94
CA LYS A 121 8.86 0.10 1.18
C LYS A 121 7.36 0.16 1.46
N VAL A 122 6.61 -0.74 0.88
CA VAL A 122 5.20 -0.96 1.20
C VAL A 122 5.05 -2.33 1.82
N ASN A 123 4.47 -2.38 3.00
CA ASN A 123 4.07 -3.59 3.71
C ASN A 123 2.56 -3.58 3.90
N VAL A 124 1.90 -4.64 3.46
CA VAL A 124 0.46 -4.84 3.63
C VAL A 124 0.25 -6.24 4.19
N GLU A 125 -0.38 -6.32 5.34
CA GLU A 125 -0.54 -7.56 6.07
C GLU A 125 -1.97 -7.74 6.61
N ASN A 126 -2.54 -8.94 6.43
CA ASN A 126 -3.88 -9.30 6.93
C ASN A 126 -4.95 -8.29 6.46
N VAL A 127 -4.98 -8.00 5.17
CA VAL A 127 -5.91 -7.03 4.57
C VAL A 127 -6.92 -7.74 3.70
N SER A 128 -8.19 -7.33 3.77
CA SER A 128 -9.21 -7.73 2.83
C SER A 128 -9.82 -6.54 2.11
N CYS A 129 -10.07 -6.69 0.79
CA CYS A 129 -10.69 -5.66 -0.03
C CYS A 129 -11.45 -6.27 -1.21
N LYS A 130 -12.20 -5.45 -1.95
CA LYS A 130 -12.79 -5.87 -3.21
C LYS A 130 -11.76 -5.86 -4.34
N ASN A 131 -11.05 -4.75 -4.48
CA ASN A 131 -9.97 -4.58 -5.45
C ASN A 131 -8.75 -3.96 -4.79
N PHE A 132 -7.55 -4.48 -5.10
CA PHE A 132 -6.29 -3.97 -4.60
C PHE A 132 -5.40 -3.47 -5.75
N TYR A 133 -5.00 -2.22 -5.69
CA TYR A 133 -4.09 -1.60 -6.65
C TYR A 133 -2.88 -1.02 -5.95
N LEU A 134 -1.68 -1.34 -6.45
CA LEU A 134 -0.44 -0.77 -5.96
C LEU A 134 0.44 -0.35 -7.12
N LYS A 135 0.83 0.93 -7.14
CA LYS A 135 1.81 1.48 -8.07
C LYS A 135 3.01 2.02 -7.30
N GLY A 136 4.17 1.40 -7.49
CA GLY A 136 5.46 1.84 -6.95
C GLY A 136 6.43 2.20 -8.06
N ASN A 137 7.32 3.16 -7.82
CA ASN A 137 8.44 3.37 -8.74
C ASN A 137 9.70 2.66 -8.22
N THR A 138 10.14 2.95 -7.00
CA THR A 138 11.34 2.32 -6.44
C THR A 138 11.10 1.86 -5.01
N GLY A 139 11.39 0.58 -4.72
CA GLY A 139 11.29 0.04 -3.36
C GLY A 139 10.77 -1.38 -3.30
N ALA A 140 10.74 -1.93 -2.11
CA ALA A 140 10.23 -3.27 -1.88
C ALA A 140 8.73 -3.26 -1.58
N ILE A 141 8.00 -4.20 -2.14
CA ILE A 141 6.58 -4.43 -1.90
C ILE A 141 6.46 -5.81 -1.25
N LEU A 142 5.86 -5.84 -0.07
CA LEU A 142 5.56 -7.06 0.67
C LEU A 142 4.07 -7.12 0.95
N LEU A 143 3.40 -8.11 0.41
CA LEU A 143 2.01 -8.41 0.67
C LEU A 143 1.92 -9.77 1.35
N SER A 144 1.26 -9.82 2.50
CA SER A 144 1.05 -11.04 3.26
C SER A 144 -0.40 -11.17 3.71
N ASN A 145 -1.01 -12.33 3.48
CA ASN A 145 -2.41 -12.60 3.83
C ASN A 145 -3.38 -11.53 3.28
N LEU A 146 -3.16 -11.12 2.02
CA LEU A 146 -4.07 -10.23 1.32
C LEU A 146 -5.18 -11.04 0.65
N VAL A 147 -6.43 -10.70 0.94
CA VAL A 147 -7.59 -11.30 0.29
C VAL A 147 -8.30 -10.23 -0.53
N SER A 148 -8.37 -10.43 -1.84
CA SER A 148 -9.16 -9.58 -2.73
C SER A 148 -10.29 -10.38 -3.35
N LYS A 149 -11.50 -9.81 -3.35
CA LYS A 149 -12.68 -10.48 -3.94
C LYS A 149 -12.63 -10.50 -5.47
N GLU A 150 -11.91 -9.56 -6.08
CA GLU A 150 -11.80 -9.44 -7.55
C GLU A 150 -10.34 -9.45 -7.99
N ASN A 151 -9.62 -8.35 -7.88
CA ASN A 151 -8.32 -8.19 -8.51
C ASN A 151 -7.24 -7.71 -7.54
N VAL A 152 -6.02 -8.22 -7.73
CA VAL A 152 -4.79 -7.67 -7.18
C VAL A 152 -3.91 -7.21 -8.33
N SER A 153 -3.63 -5.92 -8.45
CA SER A 153 -2.77 -5.37 -9.50
C SER A 153 -1.61 -4.59 -8.92
N ILE A 154 -0.39 -5.07 -9.20
CA ILE A 154 0.85 -4.48 -8.69
C ILE A 154 1.71 -4.06 -9.88
N ARG A 155 2.14 -2.80 -9.88
CA ARG A 155 3.09 -2.27 -10.85
C ARG A 155 4.24 -1.61 -10.11
N CYS A 156 5.46 -2.12 -10.31
CA CYS A 156 6.67 -1.59 -9.72
C CYS A 156 7.72 -1.39 -10.81
N ASN A 157 8.40 -0.25 -10.83
CA ASN A 157 9.47 -0.08 -11.81
C ASN A 157 10.75 -0.78 -11.32
N THR A 158 11.21 -0.50 -10.11
CA THR A 158 12.43 -1.11 -9.56
C THR A 158 12.24 -1.57 -8.13
N GLY A 159 12.42 -2.87 -7.88
CA GLY A 159 12.36 -3.42 -6.53
C GLY A 159 11.83 -4.85 -6.47
N LYS A 160 11.95 -5.43 -5.29
CA LYS A 160 11.42 -6.76 -5.01
C LYS A 160 9.92 -6.69 -4.74
N VAL A 161 9.16 -7.60 -5.34
CA VAL A 161 7.76 -7.85 -5.01
C VAL A 161 7.66 -9.23 -4.38
N GLN A 162 7.12 -9.29 -3.17
CA GLN A 162 6.91 -10.53 -2.44
C GLN A 162 5.44 -10.70 -2.09
N LEU A 163 4.87 -11.86 -2.47
CA LEU A 163 3.48 -12.22 -2.25
C LEU A 163 3.43 -13.49 -1.42
N ASN A 164 2.91 -13.39 -0.20
CA ASN A 164 2.76 -14.51 0.70
C ASN A 164 1.28 -14.70 1.05
N ASN A 165 0.74 -15.86 0.70
CA ASN A 165 -0.66 -16.20 0.99
C ASN A 165 -1.66 -15.11 0.52
N CYS A 166 -1.45 -14.60 -0.71
CA CYS A 166 -2.38 -13.67 -1.34
C CYS A 166 -3.44 -14.45 -2.11
N ILE A 167 -4.70 -14.11 -1.91
CA ILE A 167 -5.86 -14.78 -2.51
C ILE A 167 -6.65 -13.76 -3.33
N ALA A 168 -6.83 -14.04 -4.61
CA ALA A 168 -7.70 -13.28 -5.52
C ALA A 168 -8.02 -14.13 -6.77
N PRO A 169 -9.17 -13.90 -7.44
CA PRO A 169 -9.45 -14.48 -8.75
C PRO A 169 -8.36 -14.15 -9.78
N GLU A 170 -7.88 -12.91 -9.77
CA GLU A 170 -6.83 -12.45 -10.66
C GLU A 170 -5.75 -11.67 -9.91
N ILE A 171 -4.49 -12.09 -10.08
CA ILE A 171 -3.31 -11.41 -9.56
C ILE A 171 -2.45 -11.00 -10.76
N PHE A 172 -2.21 -9.71 -10.92
CA PHE A 172 -1.34 -9.18 -11.94
C PHE A 172 -0.14 -8.46 -11.31
N VAL A 173 1.08 -8.87 -11.68
CA VAL A 173 2.33 -8.25 -11.24
C VAL A 173 3.17 -7.85 -12.43
N LYS A 174 3.51 -6.58 -12.53
CA LYS A 174 4.46 -6.08 -13.52
C LYS A 174 5.59 -5.33 -12.83
N THR A 175 6.82 -5.76 -13.06
CA THR A 175 8.02 -5.01 -12.66
C THR A 175 8.95 -4.83 -13.85
N ASN A 176 9.75 -3.77 -13.86
CA ASN A 176 10.78 -3.60 -14.87
C ASN A 176 12.10 -4.25 -14.41
N THR A 177 12.55 -3.90 -13.21
CA THR A 177 13.77 -4.49 -12.64
C THR A 177 13.51 -4.94 -11.21
N GLY A 178 13.56 -6.26 -10.98
CA GLY A 178 13.40 -6.80 -9.64
C GLY A 178 12.85 -8.22 -9.63
N ASN A 179 13.04 -8.87 -8.53
CA ASN A 179 12.56 -10.22 -8.32
C ASN A 179 11.10 -10.21 -7.84
N VAL A 180 10.32 -11.16 -8.35
CA VAL A 180 8.97 -11.44 -7.86
C VAL A 180 8.99 -12.83 -7.23
N CYS A 181 8.62 -12.93 -5.97
CA CYS A 181 8.68 -14.21 -5.26
C CYS A 181 7.61 -14.33 -4.18
N GLY A 182 7.47 -15.55 -3.65
CA GLY A 182 6.58 -15.81 -2.53
C GLY A 182 5.99 -17.19 -2.54
N ARG A 183 4.87 -17.30 -1.85
CA ARG A 183 4.04 -18.51 -1.81
C ARG A 183 2.58 -18.10 -2.00
N LEU A 184 1.91 -18.68 -2.98
CA LEU A 184 0.48 -18.54 -3.21
C LEU A 184 -0.23 -19.89 -2.93
N PRO A 185 -1.56 -19.90 -2.83
CA PRO A 185 -2.32 -21.15 -2.75
C PRO A 185 -1.93 -22.13 -3.87
N SER A 186 -1.95 -23.43 -3.58
CA SER A 186 -1.43 -24.49 -4.46
C SER A 186 -2.16 -24.65 -5.80
N ASN A 187 -3.35 -24.09 -5.92
CA ASN A 187 -4.23 -24.20 -7.10
C ASN A 187 -4.27 -22.90 -7.94
N VAL A 188 -3.29 -22.01 -7.78
CA VAL A 188 -3.14 -20.81 -8.60
C VAL A 188 -2.42 -21.15 -9.91
N VAL A 189 -3.02 -20.79 -11.05
CA VAL A 189 -2.38 -20.95 -12.36
C VAL A 189 -1.48 -19.74 -12.67
N PHE A 190 -0.21 -20.04 -12.94
CA PHE A 190 0.79 -19.03 -13.26
C PHE A 190 0.91 -18.81 -14.78
N THR A 191 0.92 -17.55 -15.19
CA THR A 191 1.36 -17.11 -16.52
C THR A 191 2.54 -16.15 -16.32
N VAL A 192 3.76 -16.58 -16.65
CA VAL A 192 4.97 -15.84 -16.31
C VAL A 192 5.80 -15.48 -17.54
N ARG A 193 6.35 -14.27 -17.55
CA ARG A 193 7.26 -13.80 -18.60
C ARG A 193 8.42 -13.02 -18.01
N VAL A 194 9.62 -13.45 -18.37
CA VAL A 194 10.89 -12.81 -18.00
C VAL A 194 11.73 -12.62 -19.26
N ASN A 195 12.30 -11.43 -19.45
CA ASN A 195 13.24 -11.21 -20.55
C ASN A 195 14.67 -11.66 -20.15
N THR A 196 15.11 -11.31 -18.93
CA THR A 196 16.42 -11.69 -18.40
C THR A 196 16.29 -12.14 -16.95
N GLY A 197 16.48 -13.42 -16.68
CA GLY A 197 16.37 -14.00 -15.34
C GLY A 197 15.92 -15.46 -15.37
N LYS A 198 15.57 -15.99 -14.21
CA LYS A 198 15.11 -17.36 -14.03
C LYS A 198 13.62 -17.39 -13.65
N ILE A 199 12.93 -18.44 -14.11
CA ILE A 199 11.56 -18.75 -13.75
C ILE A 199 11.57 -20.06 -12.99
N ASP A 200 10.98 -20.05 -11.80
CA ASP A 200 10.81 -21.21 -10.93
C ASP A 200 9.42 -21.05 -10.25
N VAL A 201 8.42 -21.67 -10.86
CA VAL A 201 7.03 -21.60 -10.38
C VAL A 201 6.38 -22.98 -10.44
N PRO A 202 5.45 -23.29 -9.53
CA PRO A 202 4.71 -24.54 -9.56
C PRO A 202 4.00 -24.77 -10.88
N ASN A 203 4.00 -25.99 -11.37
CA ASN A 203 3.22 -26.38 -12.53
C ASN A 203 1.88 -26.93 -12.03
N VAL A 204 0.81 -26.21 -12.30
CA VAL A 204 -0.57 -26.61 -11.96
C VAL A 204 -1.21 -27.22 -13.20
N PRO A 205 -1.72 -28.47 -13.15
CA PRO A 205 -2.38 -29.10 -14.28
C PRO A 205 -3.59 -28.29 -14.76
N ILE A 206 -3.76 -28.21 -16.09
CA ILE A 206 -4.91 -27.55 -16.70
C ILE A 206 -6.17 -28.34 -16.31
N GLY A 207 -7.13 -27.68 -15.67
CA GLY A 207 -8.39 -28.29 -15.19
C GLY A 207 -8.58 -28.27 -13.68
N GLU A 208 -7.53 -28.06 -12.89
CA GLU A 208 -7.59 -27.97 -11.42
C GLU A 208 -7.53 -26.53 -10.88
N ALA A 209 -7.60 -25.54 -11.75
CA ALA A 209 -7.45 -24.12 -11.39
C ALA A 209 -8.69 -23.58 -10.67
N VAL A 210 -8.79 -23.79 -9.38
CA VAL A 210 -9.86 -23.25 -8.54
C VAL A 210 -9.38 -22.02 -7.73
N GLY A 211 -8.07 -21.79 -7.65
CA GLY A 211 -7.47 -20.77 -6.77
C GLY A 211 -7.20 -19.41 -7.42
N GLY A 212 -7.49 -19.26 -8.70
CA GLY A 212 -7.29 -18.01 -9.42
C GLY A 212 -6.09 -18.04 -10.41
N ARG A 213 -5.85 -16.90 -11.05
CA ARG A 213 -4.77 -16.73 -12.05
C ARG A 213 -3.76 -15.71 -11.55
N CYS A 214 -2.48 -16.01 -11.75
CA CYS A 214 -1.39 -15.09 -11.43
C CYS A 214 -0.54 -14.81 -12.67
N GLU A 215 -0.68 -13.62 -13.23
CA GLU A 215 0.12 -13.16 -14.35
C GLU A 215 1.29 -12.29 -13.84
N ILE A 216 2.53 -12.68 -14.16
CA ILE A 216 3.73 -11.98 -13.73
C ILE A 216 4.61 -11.64 -14.93
N LYS A 217 4.96 -10.36 -15.05
CA LYS A 217 5.89 -9.87 -16.08
C LYS A 217 7.05 -9.11 -15.44
N THR A 218 8.28 -9.48 -15.76
CA THR A 218 9.47 -8.71 -15.40
C THR A 218 10.43 -8.62 -16.59
N ASN A 219 11.10 -7.48 -16.77
CA ASN A 219 12.14 -7.39 -17.79
C ASN A 219 13.44 -8.01 -17.26
N THR A 220 13.89 -7.62 -16.07
CA THR A 220 15.12 -8.12 -15.47
C THR A 220 14.88 -8.54 -14.04
N GLY A 221 15.15 -9.80 -13.73
CA GLY A 221 14.96 -10.38 -12.40
C GLY A 221 14.41 -11.79 -12.47
N SER A 222 14.31 -12.45 -11.35
CA SER A 222 13.81 -13.83 -11.27
C SER A 222 12.38 -13.85 -10.71
N ILE A 223 11.61 -14.83 -11.17
CA ILE A 223 10.29 -15.16 -10.63
C ILE A 223 10.40 -16.48 -9.92
N LYS A 224 10.11 -16.52 -8.61
CA LYS A 224 10.18 -17.75 -7.81
C LYS A 224 8.98 -17.86 -6.86
N PHE A 225 8.20 -18.92 -7.01
CA PHE A 225 7.09 -19.27 -6.12
C PHE A 225 7.20 -20.72 -5.66
N GLU A 226 6.69 -20.98 -4.45
CA GLU A 226 6.67 -22.29 -3.80
C GLU A 226 5.23 -22.69 -3.48
#